data_187a01a777e8cfb04d017aaea05c7156
#
_entry.id   187a01a777e8cfb04d017aaea05c7156
#
_cell.length_a   1.000
_cell.length_b   1.000
_cell.length_c   1.000
_cell.angle_alpha   90.00
_cell.angle_beta   90.00
_cell.angle_gamma   90.00
#
_symmetry.space_group_name_H-M   'P 1'
#
loop_
_entity.id
_entity.type
_entity.pdbx_description
1 polymer ?
#
loop_
_entity_poly.entity_id
_entity_poly.type
_entity_poly.pdbx_seq_one_letter_code
_entity_poly.pdbx_strand_id
1 'polypeptide(L)'
;MVIVYGIQLNIIKHLFEIERKPRKGLLAVEWVIMGYLLLTALMVLFTFTKAVNPEAMLWGRFRIVLLTVAMWLVYRLIPCRFTLLCRITVQMLLLPWWYPDTYELNRILPNLDHHFAAYEQWLFGCQPALLFSQAITHPVFSEMMHMGYASYFPLIALVALFYFFFRYNEFNRTMFIILTSFFIYYLIFIFLPVTGPQYYYLAAGVDNIANGVFPNVHDFFATHDKPLTMPGYSDGFFYQCVASAHATGERPTAAFPSSHVGITTILMFLAWRSRSRLLFWGIMPLYVLMCLATVYIQAHYAIDVIGGWVSAVVIYIVLHFLCGKICPIKK
;
A
#
# COMPACT_ATOMS: atom_id res chain seq x y z
N MET A 1 -37.06 15.32 0.66
CA MET A 1 -37.14 13.93 0.15
C MET A 1 -37.11 13.87 -1.38
N VAL A 2 -37.89 14.64 -2.13
CA VAL A 2 -37.92 14.64 -3.62
C VAL A 2 -36.59 15.03 -4.27
N ILE A 3 -35.83 16.00 -3.74
CA ILE A 3 -34.56 16.46 -4.27
C ILE A 3 -33.47 15.36 -4.13
N VAL A 4 -33.45 14.63 -3.01
CA VAL A 4 -32.50 13.53 -2.78
C VAL A 4 -32.76 12.36 -3.73
N TYR A 5 -34.04 12.04 -3.98
CA TYR A 5 -34.43 11.01 -4.96
C TYR A 5 -34.05 11.39 -6.40
N GLY A 6 -34.20 12.66 -6.77
CA GLY A 6 -33.79 13.14 -8.10
C GLY A 6 -32.29 13.10 -8.34
N ILE A 7 -31.48 13.40 -7.31
CA ILE A 7 -30.01 13.32 -7.37
C ILE A 7 -29.57 11.85 -7.45
N GLN A 8 -30.14 10.93 -6.67
CA GLN A 8 -29.84 9.50 -6.72
C GLN A 8 -30.17 8.88 -8.07
N LEU A 9 -31.33 9.19 -8.64
CA LEU A 9 -31.73 8.68 -9.97
C LEU A 9 -30.78 9.17 -11.08
N ASN A 10 -30.29 10.42 -11.01
CA ASN A 10 -29.31 10.93 -11.97
C ASN A 10 -27.94 10.26 -11.83
N ILE A 11 -27.48 10.00 -10.59
CA ILE A 11 -26.20 9.31 -10.37
C ILE A 11 -26.25 7.88 -10.93
N ILE A 12 -27.33 7.12 -10.61
CA ILE A 12 -27.50 5.75 -11.11
C ILE A 12 -27.58 5.73 -12.64
N LYS A 13 -28.31 6.65 -13.25
CA LYS A 13 -28.40 6.76 -14.72
C LYS A 13 -27.02 6.99 -15.35
N HIS A 14 -26.21 7.89 -14.80
CA HIS A 14 -24.87 8.16 -15.30
C HIS A 14 -23.87 7.01 -15.09
N LEU A 15 -24.09 6.15 -14.09
CA LEU A 15 -23.24 4.96 -13.86
C LEU A 15 -23.39 3.93 -14.98
N PHE A 16 -24.61 3.72 -15.47
CA PHE A 16 -24.94 2.70 -16.46
C PHE A 16 -25.12 3.23 -17.89
N GLU A 17 -24.95 4.54 -18.09
CA GLU A 17 -25.01 5.14 -19.42
C GLU A 17 -23.86 4.63 -20.29
N ILE A 18 -24.20 4.10 -21.48
CA ILE A 18 -23.20 3.57 -22.42
C ILE A 18 -22.34 4.71 -22.98
N GLU A 19 -21.04 4.56 -22.86
CA GLU A 19 -20.08 5.53 -23.35
C GLU A 19 -20.10 5.60 -24.90
N ARG A 20 -20.34 6.79 -25.46
CA ARG A 20 -20.37 7.00 -26.93
C ARG A 20 -19.02 6.71 -27.60
N LYS A 21 -17.91 6.90 -26.88
CA LYS A 21 -16.53 6.65 -27.35
C LYS A 21 -15.77 5.85 -26.30
N PRO A 22 -16.05 4.53 -26.17
CA PRO A 22 -15.38 3.69 -25.19
C PRO A 22 -13.88 3.58 -25.47
N ARG A 23 -13.09 3.40 -24.43
CA ARG A 23 -11.65 3.17 -24.56
C ARG A 23 -11.40 1.82 -25.21
N LYS A 24 -10.51 1.81 -26.19
CA LYS A 24 -10.05 0.57 -26.83
C LYS A 24 -8.76 0.10 -26.16
N GLY A 25 -8.64 -1.20 -25.91
CA GLY A 25 -7.42 -1.81 -25.35
C GLY A 25 -7.31 -1.71 -23.82
N LEU A 26 -6.11 -1.97 -23.34
CA LEU A 26 -5.78 -1.94 -21.91
C LEU A 26 -5.64 -0.49 -21.42
N LEU A 27 -5.95 -0.28 -20.13
CA LEU A 27 -5.69 0.97 -19.44
C LEU A 27 -4.17 1.10 -19.17
N ALA A 28 -3.70 2.33 -18.97
CA ALA A 28 -2.30 2.58 -18.65
C ALA A 28 -1.84 1.80 -17.41
N VAL A 29 -2.69 1.73 -16.38
CA VAL A 29 -2.42 0.95 -15.17
C VAL A 29 -2.31 -0.55 -15.44
N GLU A 30 -3.12 -1.09 -16.34
CA GLU A 30 -3.06 -2.51 -16.70
C GLU A 30 -1.79 -2.85 -17.47
N TRP A 31 -1.26 -1.94 -18.27
CA TRP A 31 0.07 -2.08 -18.89
C TRP A 31 1.18 -2.12 -17.83
N VAL A 32 1.09 -1.30 -16.78
CA VAL A 32 2.02 -1.38 -15.64
C VAL A 32 1.93 -2.74 -14.96
N ILE A 33 0.72 -3.24 -14.73
CA ILE A 33 0.49 -4.56 -14.13
C ILE A 33 1.08 -5.67 -15.02
N MET A 34 0.85 -5.62 -16.33
CA MET A 34 1.45 -6.61 -17.26
C MET A 34 2.98 -6.56 -17.24
N GLY A 35 3.57 -5.35 -17.18
CA GLY A 35 5.03 -5.18 -17.03
C GLY A 35 5.55 -5.75 -15.72
N TYR A 36 4.85 -5.47 -14.61
CA TYR A 36 5.20 -6.02 -13.28
C TYR A 36 5.06 -7.55 -13.24
N LEU A 37 3.98 -8.10 -13.83
CA LEU A 37 3.78 -9.54 -13.97
C LEU A 37 4.93 -10.20 -14.72
N LEU A 38 5.32 -9.63 -15.85
CA LEU A 38 6.42 -10.16 -16.66
C LEU A 38 7.74 -10.12 -15.89
N LEU A 39 8.06 -8.97 -15.28
CA LEU A 39 9.29 -8.79 -14.52
C LEU A 39 9.37 -9.78 -13.36
N THR A 40 8.32 -9.88 -12.55
CA THR A 40 8.31 -10.79 -11.39
C THR A 40 8.20 -12.27 -11.81
N ALA A 41 7.57 -12.59 -12.95
CA ALA A 41 7.61 -13.94 -13.51
C ALA A 41 9.04 -14.34 -13.91
N LEU A 42 9.79 -13.43 -14.55
CA LEU A 42 11.21 -13.67 -14.86
C LEU A 42 12.03 -13.86 -13.58
N MET A 43 11.79 -13.04 -12.53
CA MET A 43 12.46 -13.24 -11.23
C MET A 43 12.19 -14.63 -10.66
N VAL A 44 10.91 -15.07 -10.65
CA VAL A 44 10.55 -16.44 -10.20
C VAL A 44 11.26 -17.51 -11.01
N LEU A 45 11.34 -17.37 -12.34
CA LEU A 45 12.02 -18.33 -13.18
C LEU A 45 13.53 -18.39 -12.90
N PHE A 46 14.19 -17.24 -12.70
CA PHE A 46 15.62 -17.19 -12.36
C PHE A 46 15.92 -17.69 -10.94
N THR A 47 14.94 -17.62 -10.03
CA THR A 47 15.09 -18.10 -8.65
C THR A 47 14.31 -19.37 -8.37
N PHE A 48 13.89 -20.10 -9.42
CA PHE A 48 12.94 -21.23 -9.34
C PHE A 48 13.35 -22.29 -8.32
N THR A 49 14.62 -22.63 -8.25
CA THR A 49 15.15 -23.63 -7.31
C THR A 49 15.30 -23.11 -5.87
N LYS A 50 15.22 -21.81 -5.66
CA LYS A 50 15.34 -21.16 -4.34
C LYS A 50 13.99 -20.74 -3.78
N ALA A 51 12.99 -20.52 -4.63
CA ALA A 51 11.64 -20.15 -4.22
C ALA A 51 10.92 -21.36 -3.61
N VAL A 52 10.07 -21.12 -2.60
CA VAL A 52 9.35 -22.20 -1.88
C VAL A 52 8.23 -22.79 -2.74
N ASN A 53 7.46 -21.93 -3.44
CA ASN A 53 6.33 -22.35 -4.26
C ASN A 53 6.32 -21.66 -5.64
N PRO A 54 7.36 -21.84 -6.48
CA PRO A 54 7.47 -21.08 -7.72
C PRO A 54 6.34 -21.37 -8.71
N GLU A 55 5.84 -22.59 -8.76
CA GLU A 55 4.70 -22.97 -9.62
C GLU A 55 3.42 -22.22 -9.21
N ALA A 56 3.10 -22.16 -7.91
CA ALA A 56 1.95 -21.45 -7.41
C ALA A 56 2.05 -19.93 -7.70
N MET A 57 3.26 -19.37 -7.60
CA MET A 57 3.54 -17.97 -7.95
C MET A 57 3.29 -17.71 -9.43
N LEU A 58 3.78 -18.57 -10.34
CA LEU A 58 3.55 -18.45 -11.79
C LEU A 58 2.06 -18.62 -12.13
N TRP A 59 1.41 -19.59 -11.48
CA TRP A 59 -0.04 -19.84 -11.67
C TRP A 59 -0.89 -18.66 -11.20
N GLY A 60 -0.51 -18.01 -10.08
CA GLY A 60 -1.13 -16.78 -9.61
C GLY A 60 -1.07 -15.65 -10.65
N ARG A 61 0.12 -15.44 -11.26
CA ARG A 61 0.32 -14.46 -12.33
C ARG A 61 -0.56 -14.73 -13.55
N PHE A 62 -0.64 -15.97 -13.95
CA PHE A 62 -1.53 -16.38 -15.06
C PHE A 62 -3.00 -16.06 -14.76
N ARG A 63 -3.48 -16.35 -13.54
CA ARG A 63 -4.84 -15.99 -13.10
C ARG A 63 -5.10 -14.50 -13.18
N ILE A 64 -4.13 -13.66 -12.81
CA ILE A 64 -4.26 -12.19 -12.87
C ILE A 64 -4.37 -11.74 -14.34
N VAL A 65 -3.60 -12.32 -15.25
CA VAL A 65 -3.73 -12.05 -16.69
C VAL A 65 -5.15 -12.37 -17.16
N LEU A 66 -5.64 -13.57 -16.84
CA LEU A 66 -6.99 -14.00 -17.20
C LEU A 66 -8.07 -13.05 -16.63
N LEU A 67 -7.94 -12.68 -15.37
CA LEU A 67 -8.87 -11.78 -14.71
C LEU A 67 -8.85 -10.38 -15.36
N THR A 68 -7.67 -9.87 -15.67
CA THR A 68 -7.51 -8.58 -16.36
C THR A 68 -8.15 -8.59 -17.75
N VAL A 69 -7.95 -9.69 -18.52
CA VAL A 69 -8.58 -9.88 -19.82
C VAL A 69 -10.10 -10.00 -19.69
N ALA A 70 -10.60 -10.77 -18.70
CA ALA A 70 -12.02 -10.89 -18.44
C ALA A 70 -12.67 -9.53 -18.13
N MET A 71 -12.06 -8.73 -17.26
CA MET A 71 -12.55 -7.39 -16.93
C MET A 71 -12.47 -6.41 -18.11
N TRP A 72 -11.43 -6.53 -18.95
CA TRP A 72 -11.37 -5.80 -20.21
C TRP A 72 -12.52 -6.19 -21.15
N LEU A 73 -12.84 -7.48 -21.30
CA LEU A 73 -13.96 -7.96 -22.09
C LEU A 73 -15.31 -7.48 -21.57
N VAL A 74 -15.53 -7.54 -20.24
CA VAL A 74 -16.76 -7.00 -19.62
C VAL A 74 -16.96 -5.52 -19.96
N TYR A 75 -15.91 -4.71 -19.80
CA TYR A 75 -15.99 -3.31 -20.19
C TYR A 75 -16.17 -3.12 -21.72
N ARG A 76 -15.61 -4.02 -22.52
CA ARG A 76 -15.75 -3.97 -23.98
C ARG A 76 -17.18 -4.25 -24.45
N LEU A 77 -17.87 -5.15 -23.74
CA LEU A 77 -19.26 -5.53 -24.01
C LEU A 77 -20.25 -4.48 -23.48
N ILE A 78 -20.00 -3.94 -22.30
CA ILE A 78 -20.85 -2.96 -21.63
C ILE A 78 -19.99 -1.77 -21.21
N PRO A 79 -19.66 -0.86 -22.15
CA PRO A 79 -18.77 0.26 -21.87
C PRO A 79 -19.51 1.38 -21.13
N CYS A 80 -19.52 1.32 -19.80
CA CYS A 80 -20.11 2.33 -18.93
C CYS A 80 -19.18 2.66 -17.74
N ARG A 81 -19.51 3.70 -16.99
CA ARG A 81 -18.69 4.10 -15.82
C ARG A 81 -18.61 3.01 -14.76
N PHE A 82 -19.68 2.25 -14.55
CA PHE A 82 -19.71 1.18 -13.57
C PHE A 82 -18.73 0.05 -13.93
N THR A 83 -18.74 -0.42 -15.17
CA THR A 83 -17.82 -1.48 -15.61
C THR A 83 -16.36 -1.01 -15.62
N LEU A 84 -16.10 0.28 -15.89
CA LEU A 84 -14.78 0.87 -15.73
C LEU A 84 -14.34 0.88 -14.26
N LEU A 85 -15.24 1.25 -13.35
CA LEU A 85 -14.97 1.21 -11.90
C LEU A 85 -14.65 -0.23 -11.47
N CYS A 86 -15.48 -1.21 -11.84
CA CYS A 86 -15.23 -2.63 -11.54
C CYS A 86 -13.86 -3.10 -12.05
N ARG A 87 -13.52 -2.72 -13.29
CA ARG A 87 -12.24 -3.07 -13.91
C ARG A 87 -11.03 -2.56 -13.12
N ILE A 88 -11.11 -1.34 -12.58
CA ILE A 88 -10.05 -0.76 -11.74
C ILE A 88 -10.10 -1.33 -10.32
N THR A 89 -11.29 -1.47 -9.73
CA THR A 89 -11.46 -1.99 -8.37
C THR A 89 -10.90 -3.41 -8.24
N VAL A 90 -11.07 -4.25 -9.25
CA VAL A 90 -10.46 -5.60 -9.26
C VAL A 90 -8.95 -5.53 -9.12
N GLN A 91 -8.29 -4.59 -9.79
CA GLN A 91 -6.83 -4.43 -9.66
C GLN A 91 -6.43 -3.93 -8.28
N MET A 92 -7.26 -3.07 -7.65
CA MET A 92 -7.04 -2.65 -6.26
C MET A 92 -7.21 -3.80 -5.26
N LEU A 93 -8.23 -4.65 -5.47
CA LEU A 93 -8.48 -5.81 -4.62
C LEU A 93 -7.41 -6.89 -4.73
N LEU A 94 -6.60 -6.86 -5.78
CA LEU A 94 -5.44 -7.75 -5.93
C LEU A 94 -4.18 -7.26 -5.17
N LEU A 95 -4.15 -6.01 -4.68
CA LEU A 95 -2.98 -5.50 -3.93
C LEU A 95 -2.64 -6.35 -2.69
N PRO A 96 -3.59 -6.79 -1.84
CA PRO A 96 -3.30 -7.68 -0.73
C PRO A 96 -2.72 -9.05 -1.14
N TRP A 97 -2.97 -9.50 -2.38
CA TRP A 97 -2.35 -10.72 -2.90
C TRP A 97 -0.90 -10.48 -3.34
N TRP A 98 -0.60 -9.31 -3.93
CA TRP A 98 0.75 -8.96 -4.35
C TRP A 98 1.71 -8.77 -3.19
N TYR A 99 1.22 -8.34 -2.04
CA TYR A 99 2.05 -8.06 -0.88
C TYR A 99 2.77 -9.32 -0.34
N PRO A 100 2.09 -10.45 -0.03
CA PRO A 100 2.75 -11.69 0.35
C PRO A 100 3.66 -12.27 -0.77
N ASP A 101 3.30 -12.04 -2.04
CA ASP A 101 4.12 -12.50 -3.17
C ASP A 101 5.49 -11.79 -3.22
N THR A 102 5.58 -10.52 -2.74
CA THR A 102 6.86 -9.83 -2.60
C THR A 102 7.77 -10.51 -1.58
N TYR A 103 7.21 -11.03 -0.49
CA TYR A 103 7.96 -11.77 0.52
C TYR A 103 8.57 -13.05 -0.05
N GLU A 104 7.86 -13.79 -0.89
CA GLU A 104 8.40 -15.02 -1.51
C GLU A 104 9.62 -14.76 -2.39
N LEU A 105 9.75 -13.59 -2.98
CA LEU A 105 10.95 -13.18 -3.73
C LEU A 105 12.04 -12.57 -2.82
N ASN A 106 11.63 -11.78 -1.84
CA ASN A 106 12.50 -11.03 -0.96
C ASN A 106 13.23 -11.94 0.05
N ARG A 107 12.55 -12.98 0.58
CA ARG A 107 13.08 -13.90 1.61
C ARG A 107 14.33 -14.69 1.18
N ILE A 108 14.66 -14.69 -0.12
CA ILE A 108 15.86 -15.32 -0.66
C ILE A 108 17.10 -14.47 -0.38
N LEU A 109 16.91 -13.17 -0.11
CA LEU A 109 17.98 -12.22 0.12
C LEU A 109 18.28 -12.09 1.63
N PRO A 110 19.54 -11.76 2.01
CA PRO A 110 19.88 -11.55 3.42
C PRO A 110 19.17 -10.33 3.99
N ASN A 111 18.70 -10.44 5.23
CA ASN A 111 18.02 -9.37 5.94
C ASN A 111 18.94 -8.16 6.17
N LEU A 112 18.38 -6.94 6.05
CA LEU A 112 19.11 -5.68 6.18
C LEU A 112 18.71 -4.86 7.41
N ASP A 113 17.78 -5.32 8.25
CA ASP A 113 17.25 -4.56 9.40
C ASP A 113 18.33 -4.06 10.36
N HIS A 114 19.42 -4.81 10.56
CA HIS A 114 20.53 -4.41 11.44
C HIS A 114 21.17 -3.08 11.00
N HIS A 115 21.23 -2.79 9.70
CA HIS A 115 21.68 -1.50 9.21
C HIS A 115 20.66 -0.40 9.48
N PHE A 116 19.37 -0.67 9.25
CA PHE A 116 18.30 0.31 9.46
C PHE A 116 18.13 0.65 10.94
N ALA A 117 18.17 -0.34 11.84
CA ALA A 117 18.17 -0.10 13.28
C ALA A 117 19.39 0.69 13.74
N ALA A 118 20.58 0.43 13.17
CA ALA A 118 21.79 1.20 13.47
C ALA A 118 21.70 2.65 12.96
N TYR A 119 21.15 2.88 11.76
CA TYR A 119 20.91 4.24 11.22
C TYR A 119 19.87 4.99 12.06
N GLU A 120 18.80 4.32 12.49
CA GLU A 120 17.80 4.90 13.39
C GLU A 120 18.43 5.34 14.72
N GLN A 121 19.25 4.47 15.33
CA GLN A 121 19.99 4.79 16.56
C GLN A 121 20.95 5.96 16.36
N TRP A 122 21.65 6.01 15.25
CA TRP A 122 22.55 7.10 14.94
C TRP A 122 21.80 8.43 14.75
N LEU A 123 20.65 8.41 14.09
CA LEU A 123 19.89 9.62 13.77
C LEU A 123 19.13 10.19 14.97
N PHE A 124 18.51 9.32 15.79
CA PHE A 124 17.63 9.72 16.88
C PHE A 124 18.25 9.55 18.27
N GLY A 125 19.41 8.92 18.39
CA GLY A 125 20.02 8.55 19.67
C GLY A 125 19.30 7.47 20.44
N CYS A 126 18.22 6.91 19.89
CA CYS A 126 17.38 5.88 20.48
C CYS A 126 16.66 5.08 19.39
N GLN A 127 15.83 4.10 19.82
CA GLN A 127 14.92 3.37 18.94
C GLN A 127 13.48 3.90 19.12
N PRO A 128 13.00 4.86 18.31
CA PRO A 128 11.68 5.47 18.48
C PRO A 128 10.55 4.43 18.48
N ALA A 129 10.61 3.41 17.60
CA ALA A 129 9.60 2.35 17.54
C ALA A 129 9.53 1.53 18.84
N LEU A 130 10.64 1.35 19.57
CA LEU A 130 10.64 0.68 20.85
C LEU A 130 10.05 1.56 21.96
N LEU A 131 10.41 2.84 21.98
CA LEU A 131 10.11 3.74 23.09
C LEU A 131 8.75 4.40 22.99
N PHE A 132 8.23 4.66 21.79
CA PHE A 132 7.03 5.46 21.59
C PHE A 132 5.80 4.85 22.29
N SER A 133 5.56 3.58 22.10
CA SER A 133 4.43 2.89 22.72
C SER A 133 4.59 2.73 24.26
N GLN A 134 5.82 2.70 24.75
CA GLN A 134 6.11 2.67 26.18
C GLN A 134 5.91 4.03 26.83
N ALA A 135 6.22 5.12 26.13
CA ALA A 135 6.07 6.48 26.63
C ALA A 135 4.61 6.92 26.76
N ILE A 136 3.71 6.44 25.89
CA ILE A 136 2.30 6.81 25.90
C ILE A 136 1.44 5.53 25.85
N THR A 137 1.07 5.04 27.01
CA THR A 137 0.33 3.77 27.19
C THR A 137 -1.18 3.96 27.33
N HIS A 138 -1.68 5.22 27.30
CA HIS A 138 -3.09 5.50 27.54
C HIS A 138 -3.99 4.84 26.49
N PRO A 139 -5.06 4.09 26.88
CA PRO A 139 -5.90 3.30 25.97
C PRO A 139 -6.50 4.12 24.80
N VAL A 140 -6.98 5.34 25.06
CA VAL A 140 -7.55 6.20 24.02
C VAL A 140 -6.50 6.60 22.98
N PHE A 141 -5.27 6.93 23.44
CA PHE A 141 -4.18 7.26 22.51
C PHE A 141 -3.80 6.04 21.68
N SER A 142 -3.68 4.87 22.31
CA SER A 142 -3.43 3.61 21.61
C SER A 142 -4.47 3.35 20.52
N GLU A 143 -5.75 3.47 20.83
CA GLU A 143 -6.83 3.28 19.87
C GLU A 143 -6.80 4.32 18.73
N MET A 144 -6.45 5.57 19.01
CA MET A 144 -6.23 6.57 17.96
C MET A 144 -5.09 6.18 17.01
N MET A 145 -3.99 5.61 17.53
CA MET A 145 -2.89 5.13 16.69
C MET A 145 -3.35 3.95 15.82
N HIS A 146 -4.02 2.95 16.41
CA HIS A 146 -4.55 1.82 15.64
C HIS A 146 -5.61 2.25 14.62
N MET A 147 -6.48 3.24 14.95
CA MET A 147 -7.41 3.85 14.00
C MET A 147 -6.66 4.50 12.83
N GLY A 148 -5.60 5.25 13.12
CA GLY A 148 -4.72 5.83 12.10
C GLY A 148 -4.23 4.78 11.12
N TYR A 149 -3.67 3.68 11.63
CA TYR A 149 -3.16 2.58 10.80
C TYR A 149 -4.28 1.85 10.03
N ALA A 150 -5.39 1.53 10.69
CA ALA A 150 -6.54 0.87 10.08
C ALA A 150 -7.20 1.72 8.97
N SER A 151 -7.00 3.06 8.99
CA SER A 151 -7.56 3.97 7.98
C SER A 151 -6.90 3.87 6.60
N TYR A 152 -5.83 3.09 6.42
CA TYR A 152 -5.06 2.99 5.18
C TYR A 152 -5.91 2.72 3.94
N PHE A 153 -6.56 1.56 3.88
CA PHE A 153 -7.41 1.19 2.76
C PHE A 153 -8.68 2.05 2.64
N PRO A 154 -9.36 2.42 3.74
CA PRO A 154 -10.44 3.41 3.71
C PRO A 154 -10.06 4.75 3.08
N LEU A 155 -8.87 5.29 3.36
CA LEU A 155 -8.39 6.54 2.75
C LEU A 155 -8.17 6.39 1.24
N ILE A 156 -7.60 5.27 0.80
CA ILE A 156 -7.41 4.98 -0.63
C ILE A 156 -8.77 4.92 -1.33
N ALA A 157 -9.72 4.17 -0.76
CA ALA A 157 -11.07 4.06 -1.30
C ALA A 157 -11.80 5.42 -1.34
N LEU A 158 -11.68 6.22 -0.28
CA LEU A 158 -12.30 7.55 -0.21
C LEU A 158 -11.78 8.46 -1.33
N VAL A 159 -10.46 8.55 -1.53
CA VAL A 159 -9.88 9.38 -2.59
C VAL A 159 -10.24 8.85 -3.97
N ALA A 160 -10.19 7.54 -4.18
CA ALA A 160 -10.58 6.92 -5.45
C ALA A 160 -12.04 7.21 -5.80
N LEU A 161 -12.97 7.01 -4.85
CA LEU A 161 -14.40 7.29 -5.04
C LEU A 161 -14.67 8.78 -5.22
N PHE A 162 -13.96 9.66 -4.48
CA PHE A 162 -14.06 11.09 -4.69
C PHE A 162 -13.75 11.47 -6.15
N TYR A 163 -12.63 10.98 -6.70
CA TYR A 163 -12.30 11.24 -8.10
C TYR A 163 -13.29 10.60 -9.06
N PHE A 164 -13.79 9.42 -8.76
CA PHE A 164 -14.79 8.74 -9.58
C PHE A 164 -16.10 9.55 -9.68
N PHE A 165 -16.62 10.04 -8.56
CA PHE A 165 -17.91 10.74 -8.53
C PHE A 165 -17.80 12.23 -8.89
N PHE A 166 -16.75 12.92 -8.44
CA PHE A 166 -16.64 14.37 -8.53
C PHE A 166 -15.61 14.86 -9.56
N ARG A 167 -14.67 14.00 -9.98
CA ARG A 167 -13.57 14.33 -10.90
C ARG A 167 -13.32 13.21 -11.93
N TYR A 168 -14.38 12.68 -12.52
CA TYR A 168 -14.34 11.51 -13.39
C TYR A 168 -13.31 11.63 -14.55
N ASN A 169 -13.14 12.82 -15.13
CA ASN A 169 -12.16 13.04 -16.20
C ASN A 169 -10.71 12.79 -15.74
N GLU A 170 -10.43 12.93 -14.44
CA GLU A 170 -9.12 12.70 -13.85
C GLU A 170 -9.02 11.31 -13.18
N PHE A 171 -10.13 10.57 -13.07
CA PHE A 171 -10.18 9.30 -12.34
C PHE A 171 -9.13 8.29 -12.80
N ASN A 172 -9.03 8.03 -14.11
CA ASN A 172 -8.04 7.08 -14.63
C ASN A 172 -6.60 7.50 -14.38
N ARG A 173 -6.32 8.81 -14.41
CA ARG A 173 -5.01 9.35 -14.05
C ARG A 173 -4.70 9.16 -12.58
N THR A 174 -5.68 9.42 -11.73
CA THR A 174 -5.56 9.24 -10.28
C THR A 174 -5.30 7.77 -9.95
N MET A 175 -6.06 6.86 -10.54
CA MET A 175 -5.88 5.42 -10.32
C MET A 175 -4.56 4.91 -10.87
N PHE A 176 -4.10 5.43 -12.01
CA PHE A 176 -2.76 5.13 -12.52
C PHE A 176 -1.67 5.54 -11.51
N ILE A 177 -1.76 6.74 -10.93
CA ILE A 177 -0.77 7.21 -9.94
C ILE A 177 -0.80 6.30 -8.71
N ILE A 178 -1.97 6.05 -8.12
CA ILE A 178 -2.10 5.25 -6.90
C ILE A 178 -1.57 3.82 -7.14
N LEU A 179 -2.09 3.10 -8.12
CA LEU A 179 -1.74 1.70 -8.35
C LEU A 179 -0.29 1.53 -8.81
N THR A 180 0.22 2.40 -9.67
CA THR A 180 1.63 2.34 -10.09
C THR A 180 2.57 2.60 -8.93
N SER A 181 2.20 3.47 -8.00
CA SER A 181 3.00 3.70 -6.78
C SER A 181 3.11 2.44 -5.93
N PHE A 182 2.05 1.66 -5.78
CA PHE A 182 2.12 0.37 -5.10
C PHE A 182 3.12 -0.58 -5.75
N PHE A 183 3.08 -0.72 -7.07
CA PHE A 183 4.01 -1.60 -7.77
C PHE A 183 5.46 -1.11 -7.70
N ILE A 184 5.69 0.20 -7.64
CA ILE A 184 7.04 0.75 -7.38
C ILE A 184 7.49 0.36 -5.97
N TYR A 185 6.65 0.52 -4.94
CA TYR A 185 6.97 0.08 -3.58
C TYR A 185 7.25 -1.42 -3.52
N TYR A 186 6.43 -2.24 -4.15
CA TYR A 186 6.65 -3.70 -4.18
C TYR A 186 7.98 -4.08 -4.84
N LEU A 187 8.39 -3.38 -5.92
CA LEU A 187 9.72 -3.59 -6.49
C LEU A 187 10.84 -3.20 -5.50
N ILE A 188 10.70 -2.07 -4.81
CA ILE A 188 11.67 -1.66 -3.79
C ILE A 188 11.76 -2.74 -2.70
N PHE A 189 10.64 -3.25 -2.21
CA PHE A 189 10.59 -4.27 -1.17
C PHE A 189 11.23 -5.59 -1.59
N ILE A 190 11.08 -6.01 -2.87
CA ILE A 190 11.75 -7.21 -3.37
C ILE A 190 13.27 -7.08 -3.24
N PHE A 191 13.85 -5.90 -3.53
CA PHE A 191 15.29 -5.69 -3.54
C PHE A 191 15.89 -5.17 -2.23
N LEU A 192 15.04 -4.68 -1.31
CA LEU A 192 15.43 -4.19 0.02
C LEU A 192 14.75 -5.03 1.10
N PRO A 193 15.36 -6.13 1.56
CA PRO A 193 14.80 -7.04 2.54
C PRO A 193 14.89 -6.47 3.96
N VAL A 194 14.04 -5.50 4.26
CA VAL A 194 13.83 -4.89 5.58
C VAL A 194 12.47 -5.29 6.09
N THR A 195 12.42 -5.91 7.28
CA THR A 195 11.20 -6.50 7.83
C THR A 195 10.49 -5.57 8.82
N GLY A 196 11.22 -4.65 9.41
CA GLY A 196 10.74 -3.69 10.38
C GLY A 196 10.83 -4.16 11.84
N PRO A 197 10.61 -3.22 12.78
CA PRO A 197 10.81 -3.46 14.22
C PRO A 197 10.06 -4.66 14.75
N GLN A 198 8.80 -4.85 14.34
CA GLN A 198 7.94 -5.91 14.84
C GLN A 198 8.51 -7.32 14.61
N TYR A 199 9.26 -7.51 13.53
CA TYR A 199 9.93 -8.78 13.22
C TYR A 199 11.36 -8.78 13.71
N TYR A 200 12.11 -7.73 13.40
CA TYR A 200 13.53 -7.68 13.71
C TYR A 200 13.81 -7.69 15.21
N TYR A 201 13.00 -6.97 16.03
CA TYR A 201 13.18 -6.96 17.47
C TYR A 201 12.96 -8.33 18.11
N LEU A 202 12.06 -9.14 17.53
CA LEU A 202 11.90 -10.53 17.95
C LEU A 202 13.14 -11.37 17.64
N ALA A 203 13.66 -11.25 16.42
CA ALA A 203 14.80 -12.04 15.96
C ALA A 203 16.12 -11.65 16.65
N ALA A 204 16.33 -10.35 16.82
CA ALA A 204 17.53 -9.80 17.45
C ALA A 204 17.52 -9.88 18.99
N GLY A 205 16.31 -9.97 19.58
CA GLY A 205 16.08 -9.86 21.02
C GLY A 205 15.90 -8.41 21.47
N VAL A 206 14.76 -8.14 22.12
CA VAL A 206 14.39 -6.77 22.58
C VAL A 206 15.45 -6.15 23.49
N ASP A 207 16.07 -6.95 24.36
CA ASP A 207 17.14 -6.47 25.27
C ASP A 207 18.38 -6.00 24.49
N ASN A 208 18.76 -6.70 23.43
CA ASN A 208 19.86 -6.26 22.55
C ASN A 208 19.53 -4.90 21.90
N ILE A 209 18.31 -4.76 21.39
CA ILE A 209 17.84 -3.52 20.77
C ILE A 209 17.86 -2.36 21.77
N ALA A 210 17.35 -2.58 22.99
CA ALA A 210 17.35 -1.59 24.07
C ALA A 210 18.78 -1.15 24.48
N ASN A 211 19.75 -2.06 24.38
CA ASN A 211 21.16 -1.78 24.64
C ASN A 211 21.95 -1.26 23.43
N GLY A 212 21.27 -0.98 22.29
CA GLY A 212 21.92 -0.46 21.09
C GLY A 212 22.74 -1.51 20.31
N VAL A 213 22.46 -2.79 20.50
CA VAL A 213 23.12 -3.91 19.82
C VAL A 213 22.19 -4.44 18.73
N PHE A 214 22.68 -4.40 17.49
CA PHE A 214 21.89 -4.75 16.29
C PHE A 214 22.54 -5.94 15.54
N PRO A 215 22.30 -7.18 15.99
CA PRO A 215 22.90 -8.36 15.36
C PRO A 215 22.35 -8.57 13.95
N ASN A 216 23.23 -9.02 13.02
CA ASN A 216 22.78 -9.48 11.72
C ASN A 216 22.05 -10.82 11.87
N VAL A 217 20.80 -10.90 11.46
CA VAL A 217 19.98 -12.12 11.56
C VAL A 217 19.97 -12.94 10.28
N HIS A 218 20.76 -12.54 9.26
CA HIS A 218 20.97 -13.25 7.99
C HIS A 218 19.67 -13.71 7.32
N ASP A 219 19.45 -15.02 7.24
CA ASP A 219 18.33 -15.69 6.60
C ASP A 219 17.22 -16.13 7.57
N PHE A 220 17.21 -15.60 8.80
CA PHE A 220 16.23 -15.97 9.84
C PHE A 220 14.79 -15.91 9.31
N PHE A 221 14.45 -14.87 8.56
CA PHE A 221 13.12 -14.66 8.02
C PHE A 221 12.80 -15.51 6.78
N ALA A 222 13.74 -16.31 6.29
CA ALA A 222 13.45 -17.32 5.28
C ALA A 222 12.50 -18.43 5.81
N THR A 223 12.51 -18.65 7.13
CA THR A 223 11.73 -19.71 7.80
C THR A 223 10.88 -19.24 8.97
N HIS A 224 11.10 -18.02 9.46
CA HIS A 224 10.39 -17.46 10.61
C HIS A 224 9.57 -16.23 10.17
N ASP A 225 8.26 -16.34 10.22
CA ASP A 225 7.33 -15.33 9.73
C ASP A 225 6.41 -14.73 10.81
N LYS A 226 6.64 -15.07 12.09
CA LYS A 226 5.83 -14.56 13.19
C LYS A 226 6.41 -13.25 13.74
N PRO A 227 5.57 -12.20 13.87
CA PRO A 227 5.97 -10.94 14.49
C PRO A 227 5.85 -10.96 16.01
N LEU A 228 6.41 -9.95 16.67
CA LEU A 228 6.04 -9.58 18.04
C LEU A 228 4.56 -9.20 18.11
N THR A 229 3.95 -9.40 19.26
CA THR A 229 2.63 -8.84 19.55
C THR A 229 2.70 -7.31 19.47
N MET A 230 1.78 -6.71 18.73
CA MET A 230 1.72 -5.25 18.61
C MET A 230 1.55 -4.62 19.99
N PRO A 231 2.25 -3.52 20.29
CA PRO A 231 2.03 -2.78 21.51
C PRO A 231 0.69 -2.04 21.48
N GLY A 232 0.15 -1.76 22.68
CA GLY A 232 -1.03 -0.94 22.84
C GLY A 232 -2.16 -1.64 23.58
N TYR A 233 -3.37 -1.04 23.53
CA TYR A 233 -4.55 -1.53 24.25
C TYR A 233 -5.23 -2.65 23.46
N SER A 234 -4.98 -3.90 23.86
CA SER A 234 -5.41 -5.11 23.13
C SER A 234 -6.93 -5.29 23.02
N ASP A 235 -7.70 -4.75 23.97
CA ASP A 235 -9.17 -4.88 23.97
C ASP A 235 -9.85 -3.81 23.10
N GLY A 236 -9.06 -2.93 22.47
CA GLY A 236 -9.54 -1.86 21.62
C GLY A 236 -10.10 -2.35 20.28
N PHE A 237 -11.12 -1.70 19.77
CA PHE A 237 -11.77 -2.05 18.49
C PHE A 237 -10.78 -1.95 17.31
N PHE A 238 -10.07 -0.83 17.21
CA PHE A 238 -9.11 -0.63 16.10
C PHE A 238 -7.87 -1.51 16.25
N TYR A 239 -7.43 -1.77 17.50
CA TYR A 239 -6.40 -2.77 17.74
C TYR A 239 -6.79 -4.12 17.15
N GLN A 240 -7.99 -4.62 17.44
CA GLN A 240 -8.49 -5.89 16.93
C GLN A 240 -8.63 -5.91 15.39
N CYS A 241 -9.03 -4.80 14.79
CA CYS A 241 -9.07 -4.65 13.33
C CYS A 241 -7.67 -4.82 12.71
N VAL A 242 -6.64 -4.14 13.27
CA VAL A 242 -5.26 -4.23 12.79
C VAL A 242 -4.69 -5.64 13.03
N ALA A 243 -4.92 -6.21 14.23
CA ALA A 243 -4.47 -7.56 14.57
C ALA A 243 -5.04 -8.62 13.62
N SER A 244 -6.33 -8.52 13.29
CA SER A 244 -6.98 -9.42 12.33
C SER A 244 -6.42 -9.29 10.92
N ALA A 245 -6.12 -8.06 10.48
CA ALA A 245 -5.49 -7.81 9.18
C ALA A 245 -4.06 -8.39 9.12
N HIS A 246 -3.27 -8.19 10.18
CA HIS A 246 -1.92 -8.75 10.29
C HIS A 246 -1.93 -10.29 10.28
N ALA A 247 -2.82 -10.90 11.04
CA ALA A 247 -2.94 -12.37 11.08
C ALA A 247 -3.25 -13.00 9.71
N THR A 248 -3.90 -12.23 8.82
CA THR A 248 -4.34 -12.72 7.51
C THR A 248 -3.28 -12.56 6.42
N GLY A 249 -2.49 -11.49 6.44
CA GLY A 249 -1.66 -11.14 5.28
C GLY A 249 -0.27 -10.57 5.57
N GLU A 250 0.06 -10.26 6.83
CA GLU A 250 1.36 -9.68 7.17
C GLU A 250 2.49 -10.69 7.00
N ARG A 251 3.63 -10.23 6.49
CA ARG A 251 4.84 -11.02 6.23
C ARG A 251 6.08 -10.21 6.63
N PRO A 252 7.20 -10.86 6.99
CA PRO A 252 8.45 -10.18 7.33
C PRO A 252 9.11 -9.57 6.08
N THR A 253 8.53 -8.50 5.59
CA THR A 253 8.97 -7.73 4.41
C THR A 253 8.42 -6.31 4.46
N ALA A 254 8.87 -5.46 3.54
CA ALA A 254 8.19 -4.20 3.21
C ALA A 254 8.27 -3.08 4.25
N ALA A 255 9.29 -3.04 5.11
CA ALA A 255 9.41 -1.94 6.05
C ALA A 255 9.93 -0.66 5.39
N PHE A 256 11.03 -0.71 4.62
CA PHE A 256 11.63 0.50 4.05
C PHE A 256 11.48 0.59 2.52
N PRO A 257 11.10 1.76 2.01
CA PRO A 257 10.48 2.90 2.69
C PRO A 257 9.02 2.60 3.05
N SER A 258 8.46 3.22 4.11
CA SER A 258 7.07 2.95 4.49
C SER A 258 6.08 3.26 3.36
N SER A 259 5.46 2.22 2.80
CA SER A 259 4.40 2.40 1.79
C SER A 259 3.12 2.97 2.39
N HIS A 260 2.84 2.71 3.67
CA HIS A 260 1.70 3.30 4.37
C HIS A 260 1.80 4.83 4.37
N VAL A 261 2.95 5.35 4.78
CA VAL A 261 3.23 6.80 4.76
C VAL A 261 3.32 7.30 3.33
N GLY A 262 4.02 6.58 2.44
CA GLY A 262 4.24 7.00 1.06
C GLY A 262 2.96 7.11 0.26
N ILE A 263 2.11 6.09 0.27
CA ILE A 263 0.83 6.11 -0.46
C ILE A 263 -0.10 7.16 0.15
N THR A 264 -0.23 7.25 1.49
CA THR A 264 -1.09 8.29 2.10
C THR A 264 -0.58 9.70 1.81
N THR A 265 0.73 9.92 1.71
CA THR A 265 1.30 11.19 1.24
C THR A 265 0.90 11.50 -0.21
N ILE A 266 0.92 10.49 -1.09
CA ILE A 266 0.44 10.64 -2.47
C ILE A 266 -1.06 10.95 -2.50
N LEU A 267 -1.87 10.33 -1.61
CA LEU A 267 -3.29 10.68 -1.47
C LEU A 267 -3.47 12.13 -1.04
N MET A 268 -2.63 12.66 -0.15
CA MET A 268 -2.64 14.07 0.24
C MET A 268 -2.33 14.99 -0.95
N PHE A 269 -1.34 14.67 -1.79
CA PHE A 269 -1.05 15.43 -3.02
C PHE A 269 -2.23 15.39 -4.00
N LEU A 270 -2.88 14.23 -4.15
CA LEU A 270 -4.08 14.10 -4.98
C LEU A 270 -5.26 14.91 -4.40
N ALA A 271 -5.48 14.85 -3.07
CA ALA A 271 -6.51 15.65 -2.41
C ALA A 271 -6.27 17.15 -2.58
N TRP A 272 -5.03 17.62 -2.42
CA TRP A 272 -4.65 19.01 -2.70
C TRP A 272 -4.93 19.40 -4.14
N ARG A 273 -4.50 18.54 -5.10
CA ARG A 273 -4.73 18.76 -6.54
C ARG A 273 -6.21 18.81 -6.91
N SER A 274 -7.07 18.06 -6.21
CA SER A 274 -8.50 18.07 -6.44
C SER A 274 -9.15 19.44 -6.19
N ARG A 275 -8.46 20.36 -5.52
CA ARG A 275 -8.94 21.65 -5.03
C ARG A 275 -10.14 21.55 -4.08
N SER A 276 -10.45 20.37 -3.57
CA SER A 276 -11.48 20.16 -2.55
C SER A 276 -10.89 20.36 -1.16
N ARG A 277 -11.18 21.49 -0.54
CA ARG A 277 -10.76 21.77 0.84
C ARG A 277 -11.33 20.74 1.81
N LEU A 278 -12.57 20.30 1.58
CA LEU A 278 -13.23 19.31 2.42
C LEU A 278 -12.48 17.97 2.38
N LEU A 279 -12.10 17.49 1.19
CA LEU A 279 -11.33 16.25 1.06
C LEU A 279 -9.98 16.40 1.75
N PHE A 280 -9.22 17.46 1.44
CA PHE A 280 -7.88 17.67 1.96
C PHE A 280 -7.85 17.73 3.49
N TRP A 281 -8.65 18.61 4.09
CA TRP A 281 -8.69 18.77 5.55
C TRP A 281 -9.40 17.62 6.25
N GLY A 282 -10.33 16.93 5.56
CA GLY A 282 -11.03 15.77 6.11
C GLY A 282 -10.11 14.55 6.29
N ILE A 283 -9.14 14.33 5.37
CA ILE A 283 -8.21 13.21 5.47
C ILE A 283 -6.93 13.55 6.24
N MET A 284 -6.61 14.84 6.43
CA MET A 284 -5.37 15.30 7.09
C MET A 284 -5.18 14.70 8.49
N PRO A 285 -6.17 14.68 9.40
CA PRO A 285 -5.98 14.09 10.73
C PRO A 285 -5.60 12.61 10.68
N LEU A 286 -6.27 11.84 9.83
CA LEU A 286 -5.96 10.42 9.65
C LEU A 286 -4.59 10.19 9.02
N TYR A 287 -4.16 11.06 8.11
CA TYR A 287 -2.81 11.03 7.56
C TYR A 287 -1.74 11.26 8.64
N VAL A 288 -1.93 12.25 9.51
CA VAL A 288 -1.00 12.51 10.63
C VAL A 288 -0.97 11.31 11.58
N LEU A 289 -2.14 10.79 11.95
CA LEU A 289 -2.23 9.59 12.77
C LEU A 289 -1.54 8.39 12.10
N MET A 290 -1.69 8.21 10.79
CA MET A 290 -1.01 7.15 10.04
C MET A 290 0.51 7.24 10.17
N CYS A 291 1.09 8.43 9.99
CA CYS A 291 2.54 8.63 10.09
C CYS A 291 3.07 8.28 11.49
N LEU A 292 2.32 8.62 12.55
CA LEU A 292 2.68 8.30 13.93
C LEU A 292 2.42 6.83 14.26
N ALA A 293 1.29 6.31 13.79
CA ALA A 293 0.83 4.95 14.06
C ALA A 293 1.83 3.90 13.59
N THR A 294 2.42 4.07 12.41
CA THR A 294 3.37 3.11 11.83
C THR A 294 4.57 2.86 12.77
N VAL A 295 5.03 3.89 13.48
CA VAL A 295 6.10 3.79 14.47
C VAL A 295 5.57 3.28 15.81
N TYR A 296 4.41 3.77 16.27
CA TYR A 296 3.81 3.41 17.54
C TYR A 296 3.51 1.90 17.65
N ILE A 297 2.96 1.30 16.59
CA ILE A 297 2.63 -0.13 16.55
C ILE A 297 3.81 -1.03 16.18
N GLN A 298 5.02 -0.45 16.04
CA GLN A 298 6.27 -1.13 15.64
C GLN A 298 6.25 -1.75 14.22
N ALA A 299 5.33 -1.31 13.34
CA ALA A 299 5.33 -1.77 11.96
C ALA A 299 6.52 -1.21 11.16
N HIS A 300 6.98 -0.02 11.49
CA HIS A 300 8.05 0.70 10.80
C HIS A 300 9.03 1.38 11.75
N TYR A 301 10.28 1.51 11.33
CA TYR A 301 11.23 2.45 11.91
C TYR A 301 10.80 3.90 11.64
N ALA A 302 11.22 4.85 12.46
CA ALA A 302 10.96 6.28 12.18
C ALA A 302 11.68 6.75 10.90
N ILE A 303 12.83 6.16 10.56
CA ILE A 303 13.50 6.42 9.27
C ILE A 303 12.71 5.91 8.06
N ASP A 304 11.86 4.87 8.23
CA ASP A 304 11.00 4.39 7.15
C ASP A 304 9.91 5.42 6.82
N VAL A 305 9.44 6.16 7.82
CA VAL A 305 8.50 7.28 7.65
C VAL A 305 9.13 8.39 6.81
N ILE A 306 10.37 8.77 7.13
CA ILE A 306 11.13 9.76 6.35
C ILE A 306 11.34 9.25 4.92
N GLY A 307 11.75 8.00 4.76
CA GLY A 307 11.87 7.34 3.46
C GLY A 307 10.55 7.32 2.68
N GLY A 308 9.42 7.11 3.38
CA GLY A 308 8.07 7.18 2.84
C GLY A 308 7.72 8.55 2.27
N TRP A 309 8.03 9.63 2.99
CA TRP A 309 7.81 11.01 2.51
C TRP A 309 8.68 11.33 1.29
N VAL A 310 9.97 11.04 1.35
CA VAL A 310 10.91 11.32 0.25
C VAL A 310 10.52 10.54 -1.00
N SER A 311 10.27 9.23 -0.87
CA SER A 311 9.87 8.39 -1.99
C SER A 311 8.52 8.81 -2.59
N ALA A 312 7.55 9.21 -1.76
CA ALA A 312 6.25 9.71 -2.21
C ALA A 312 6.38 10.95 -3.09
N VAL A 313 7.23 11.92 -2.70
CA VAL A 313 7.47 13.12 -3.50
C VAL A 313 8.06 12.75 -4.85
N VAL A 314 9.10 11.91 -4.88
CA VAL A 314 9.77 11.48 -6.11
C VAL A 314 8.80 10.72 -7.02
N ILE A 315 8.12 9.70 -6.47
CA ILE A 315 7.17 8.87 -7.22
C ILE A 315 6.04 9.74 -7.77
N TYR A 316 5.45 10.62 -6.95
CA TYR A 316 4.36 11.49 -7.40
C TYR A 316 4.79 12.41 -8.54
N ILE A 317 5.95 13.06 -8.44
CA ILE A 317 6.47 13.95 -9.48
C ILE A 317 6.66 13.16 -10.79
N VAL A 318 7.37 12.03 -10.74
CA VAL A 318 7.63 11.18 -11.91
C VAL A 318 6.32 10.73 -12.57
N LEU A 319 5.41 10.16 -11.79
CA LEU A 319 4.14 9.66 -12.30
C LEU A 319 3.23 10.78 -12.81
N HIS A 320 3.27 11.94 -12.18
CA HIS A 320 2.53 13.11 -12.62
C HIS A 320 2.95 13.55 -14.02
N PHE A 321 4.28 13.60 -14.30
CA PHE A 321 4.81 13.93 -15.62
C PHE A 321 4.48 12.84 -16.66
N LEU A 322 4.67 11.57 -16.30
CA LEU A 322 4.34 10.44 -17.17
C LEU A 322 2.84 10.43 -17.55
N CYS A 323 1.96 10.70 -16.60
CA CYS A 323 0.52 10.78 -16.86
C CYS A 323 0.15 11.83 -17.89
N GLY A 324 0.87 12.94 -17.98
CA GLY A 324 0.64 13.97 -18.98
C GLY A 324 0.73 13.42 -20.41
N LYS A 325 1.61 12.44 -20.62
CA LYS A 325 1.85 11.77 -21.90
C LYS A 325 0.96 10.55 -22.13
N ILE A 326 0.75 9.75 -21.09
CA ILE A 326 0.11 8.41 -21.19
C ILE A 326 -1.40 8.49 -20.95
N CYS A 327 -1.85 9.36 -20.06
CA CYS A 327 -3.25 9.53 -19.66
C CYS A 327 -3.71 10.97 -19.86
N PRO A 328 -3.77 11.50 -21.10
CA PRO A 328 -4.20 12.88 -21.32
C PRO A 328 -5.63 13.06 -20.81
N ILE A 329 -5.86 14.17 -20.11
CA ILE A 329 -7.21 14.56 -19.68
C ILE A 329 -7.98 14.91 -20.95
N LYS A 330 -9.09 14.21 -21.22
CA LYS A 330 -10.00 14.61 -22.29
C LYS A 330 -10.59 15.97 -21.91
N LYS A 331 -10.29 17.01 -22.70
CA LYS A 331 -10.93 18.33 -22.63
C LYS A 331 -12.40 18.23 -22.94
#